data_f4a7d7c916f5d3041c323356a04ff16f
#
_entry.id   f4a7d7c916f5d3041c323356a04ff16f
#
_cell.length_a   1.000
_cell.length_b   1.000
_cell.length_c   1.000
_cell.angle_alpha   90.00
_cell.angle_beta   90.00
_cell.angle_gamma   90.00
#
_symmetry.space_group_name_H-M   'P 1'
#
loop_
_entity.id
_entity.type
_entity.pdbx_description
1 polymer ?
#
loop_
_entity_poly.entity_id
_entity_poly.type
_entity_poly.pdbx_seq_one_letter_code
_entity_poly.pdbx_strand_id
1 'polypeptide(L)'
;MENQFLIDSEYLSAEALEKKHRLETDPSSRKSHMEYMPGMEQITSDVMEKVMSQMNSYDYEKYTAKDVKAALEHETCSIEDFKALLSPAAAPFLEQMAQKAKIETSKHFGNTVYLFTPLYIANYCENYCVYCGFNCYNHINRMQLNMEQIAHEMKVIADSGMEEILILTGESRAKSDVKYIGEACKLARKYFRMVGLEIYPVNTNEYRYLHECGADYVTVFQETYDSDKYETLHLMGHKRVWPYRFEAQERALMAGMRGAGFSALLGLSDFRKDALASALHVYYLQRKYPQAELSLSCPRLRPIINNDKINPLDVGEKQLCQVLCAYRIFLPFVGITVSSRESEIFRNGIVKIAATKVSAGVSTGIGDHESKYTGK
;
A
#
# COMPACT_ATOMS: atom_id res chain seq x y z
N MET A 1 11.94 24.78 6.01
CA MET A 1 11.43 24.16 4.77
C MET A 1 9.91 24.29 4.77
N GLU A 2 9.36 24.85 3.73
CA GLU A 2 7.90 24.92 3.55
C GLU A 2 7.35 23.50 3.54
N ASN A 3 6.30 23.25 4.32
CA ASN A 3 5.71 21.92 4.40
C ASN A 3 5.03 21.60 3.06
N GLN A 4 5.61 20.70 2.28
CA GLN A 4 5.12 20.31 0.95
C GLN A 4 3.68 19.76 0.96
N PHE A 5 3.13 19.39 2.12
CA PHE A 5 1.81 18.78 2.24
C PHE A 5 0.68 19.78 2.47
N LEU A 6 0.97 21.05 2.76
CA LEU A 6 -0.07 22.05 2.98
C LEU A 6 -0.78 22.41 1.67
N ILE A 7 -2.10 22.38 1.69
CA ILE A 7 -2.99 22.79 0.59
C ILE A 7 -3.74 24.05 0.97
N ASP A 8 -4.08 24.84 -0.06
CA ASP A 8 -4.98 25.97 0.09
C ASP A 8 -6.38 25.49 0.52
N SER A 9 -6.99 26.22 1.43
CA SER A 9 -8.24 25.84 2.07
C SER A 9 -9.21 27.02 2.23
N GLU A 10 -9.06 28.07 1.44
CA GLU A 10 -9.90 29.29 1.49
C GLU A 10 -11.42 29.01 1.35
N TYR A 11 -11.79 27.88 0.73
CA TYR A 11 -13.16 27.43 0.58
C TYR A 11 -13.80 26.87 1.86
N LEU A 12 -13.00 26.64 2.91
CA LEU A 12 -13.50 26.12 4.18
C LEU A 12 -14.18 27.23 5.02
N SER A 13 -15.13 26.84 5.88
CA SER A 13 -15.66 27.74 6.89
C SER A 13 -14.56 28.17 7.87
N ALA A 14 -14.75 29.32 8.53
CA ALA A 14 -13.79 29.83 9.52
C ALA A 14 -13.53 28.80 10.64
N GLU A 15 -14.56 28.10 11.11
CA GLU A 15 -14.42 27.04 12.12
C GLU A 15 -13.61 25.85 11.62
N ALA A 16 -13.84 25.42 10.37
CA ALA A 16 -13.09 24.33 9.75
C ALA A 16 -11.62 24.69 9.50
N LEU A 17 -11.36 25.94 9.10
CA LEU A 17 -10.00 26.47 8.95
C LEU A 17 -9.26 26.52 10.29
N GLU A 18 -9.90 27.01 11.34
CA GLU A 18 -9.31 27.05 12.68
C GLU A 18 -8.98 25.64 13.20
N LYS A 19 -9.91 24.72 13.03
CA LYS A 19 -9.69 23.31 13.39
C LYS A 19 -8.55 22.69 12.60
N LYS A 20 -8.51 22.88 11.28
CA LYS A 20 -7.43 22.40 10.42
C LYS A 20 -6.09 22.97 10.86
N HIS A 21 -5.99 24.29 11.03
CA HIS A 21 -4.77 24.96 11.46
C HIS A 21 -4.28 24.46 12.84
N ARG A 22 -5.18 24.28 13.80
CA ARG A 22 -4.85 23.73 15.11
C ARG A 22 -4.30 22.29 14.99
N LEU A 23 -4.90 21.44 14.15
CA LEU A 23 -4.37 20.10 13.92
C LEU A 23 -2.98 20.10 13.27
N GLU A 24 -2.65 21.07 12.44
CA GLU A 24 -1.36 21.20 11.78
C GLU A 24 -0.27 21.74 12.71
N THR A 25 -0.60 22.67 13.59
CA THR A 25 0.38 23.44 14.40
C THR A 25 0.51 22.98 15.84
N ASP A 26 -0.52 22.35 16.40
CA ASP A 26 -0.56 21.93 17.80
C ASP A 26 -0.73 20.41 17.95
N PRO A 27 0.36 19.67 18.16
CA PRO A 27 0.30 18.22 18.36
C PRO A 27 -0.59 17.80 19.54
N SER A 28 -0.71 18.65 20.58
CA SER A 28 -1.54 18.34 21.76
C SER A 28 -3.04 18.33 21.47
N SER A 29 -3.45 18.96 20.37
CA SER A 29 -4.85 18.95 19.89
C SER A 29 -5.27 17.64 19.24
N ARG A 30 -4.32 16.76 18.94
CA ARG A 30 -4.52 15.49 18.23
C ARG A 30 -4.72 14.36 19.23
N LYS A 31 -5.56 13.39 18.89
CA LYS A 31 -5.67 12.13 19.66
C LYS A 31 -4.36 11.35 19.55
N SER A 32 -4.01 10.57 20.58
CA SER A 32 -2.88 9.65 20.50
C SER A 32 -3.03 8.70 19.30
N HIS A 33 -1.99 8.60 18.50
CA HIS A 33 -1.97 7.70 17.32
C HIS A 33 -1.65 6.24 17.72
N MET A 34 -1.26 6.02 18.97
CA MET A 34 -0.96 4.69 19.50
C MET A 34 -2.12 4.07 20.28
N GLU A 35 -3.19 4.84 20.54
CA GLU A 35 -4.35 4.38 21.29
C GLU A 35 -5.47 3.92 20.36
N TYR A 36 -5.99 2.72 20.62
CA TYR A 36 -7.14 2.17 19.91
C TYR A 36 -8.41 2.97 20.21
N MET A 37 -9.17 3.27 19.18
CA MET A 37 -10.47 3.92 19.35
C MET A 37 -11.53 2.89 19.77
N PRO A 38 -12.63 3.34 20.39
CA PRO A 38 -13.74 2.45 20.74
C PRO A 38 -14.21 1.62 19.53
N GLY A 39 -14.36 0.30 19.73
CA GLY A 39 -14.76 -0.64 18.69
C GLY A 39 -13.63 -1.18 17.81
N MET A 40 -12.41 -0.69 17.95
CA MET A 40 -11.24 -1.28 17.30
C MET A 40 -10.77 -2.53 18.03
N GLU A 41 -10.62 -3.63 17.31
CA GLU A 41 -10.06 -4.88 17.83
C GLU A 41 -8.54 -4.79 17.98
N GLN A 42 -8.05 -5.14 19.17
CA GLN A 42 -6.63 -5.35 19.43
C GLN A 42 -6.35 -6.87 19.44
N ILE A 43 -5.40 -7.32 18.64
CA ILE A 43 -4.98 -8.72 18.59
C ILE A 43 -3.71 -8.96 19.40
N THR A 44 -3.49 -10.21 19.79
CA THR A 44 -2.23 -10.64 20.43
C THR A 44 -1.27 -11.12 19.34
N SER A 45 -0.22 -10.32 19.08
CA SER A 45 0.81 -10.64 18.10
C SER A 45 2.15 -10.01 18.50
N ASP A 46 3.24 -10.72 18.23
CA ASP A 46 4.61 -10.23 18.44
C ASP A 46 5.25 -9.67 17.15
N VAL A 47 4.50 -9.67 16.05
CA VAL A 47 5.02 -9.27 14.73
C VAL A 47 5.43 -7.80 14.72
N MET A 48 4.61 -6.93 15.31
CA MET A 48 4.90 -5.49 15.37
C MET A 48 6.20 -5.22 16.13
N GLU A 49 6.38 -5.84 17.30
CA GLU A 49 7.59 -5.69 18.11
C GLU A 49 8.83 -6.16 17.33
N LYS A 50 8.76 -7.33 16.68
CA LYS A 50 9.85 -7.90 15.87
C LYS A 50 10.23 -6.98 14.71
N VAL A 51 9.25 -6.47 13.96
CA VAL A 51 9.49 -5.56 12.83
C VAL A 51 10.12 -4.26 13.30
N MET A 52 9.55 -3.65 14.34
CA MET A 52 10.04 -2.37 14.86
C MET A 52 11.42 -2.48 15.47
N SER A 53 11.73 -3.55 16.19
CA SER A 53 13.06 -3.80 16.74
C SER A 53 14.13 -3.87 15.65
N GLN A 54 13.85 -4.59 14.55
CA GLN A 54 14.77 -4.69 13.41
C GLN A 54 14.92 -3.36 12.67
N MET A 55 13.83 -2.64 12.44
CA MET A 55 13.85 -1.35 11.77
C MET A 55 14.61 -0.29 12.58
N ASN A 56 14.34 -0.20 13.87
CA ASN A 56 14.96 0.82 14.75
C ASN A 56 16.45 0.57 14.93
N SER A 57 16.91 -0.69 14.90
CA SER A 57 18.31 -1.04 14.99
C SER A 57 19.05 -0.98 13.65
N TYR A 58 18.35 -0.70 12.55
CA TYR A 58 18.94 -0.67 11.21
C TYR A 58 19.73 0.61 10.97
N ASP A 59 21.04 0.48 11.05
CA ASP A 59 22.03 1.49 10.68
C ASP A 59 22.65 1.08 9.35
N TYR A 60 22.09 1.60 8.24
CA TYR A 60 22.52 1.18 6.90
C TYR A 60 23.89 1.73 6.48
N GLU A 61 24.44 2.72 7.19
CA GLU A 61 25.78 3.25 6.93
C GLU A 61 26.90 2.29 7.35
N LYS A 62 26.60 1.29 8.17
CA LYS A 62 27.56 0.27 8.59
C LYS A 62 27.93 -0.71 7.48
N TYR A 63 27.05 -0.91 6.51
CA TYR A 63 27.25 -1.92 5.48
C TYR A 63 28.25 -1.47 4.45
N THR A 64 29.07 -2.43 3.99
CA THR A 64 30.16 -2.22 3.05
C THR A 64 29.95 -3.02 1.76
N ALA A 65 30.75 -2.74 0.74
CA ALA A 65 30.77 -3.53 -0.48
C ALA A 65 31.04 -5.03 -0.23
N LYS A 66 31.79 -5.36 0.85
CA LYS A 66 32.05 -6.76 1.23
C LYS A 66 30.76 -7.46 1.68
N ASP A 67 29.95 -6.79 2.48
CA ASP A 67 28.68 -7.33 2.97
C ASP A 67 27.69 -7.56 1.82
N VAL A 68 27.63 -6.62 0.88
CA VAL A 68 26.78 -6.73 -0.31
C VAL A 68 27.23 -7.90 -1.20
N LYS A 69 28.53 -8.08 -1.44
CA LYS A 69 29.05 -9.22 -2.20
C LYS A 69 28.70 -10.54 -1.55
N ALA A 70 28.90 -10.66 -0.23
CA ALA A 70 28.52 -11.85 0.53
C ALA A 70 27.02 -12.14 0.42
N ALA A 71 26.17 -11.12 0.57
CA ALA A 71 24.72 -11.27 0.41
C ALA A 71 24.32 -11.76 -0.99
N LEU A 72 25.01 -11.33 -2.03
CA LEU A 72 24.76 -11.77 -3.40
C LEU A 72 25.25 -13.20 -3.67
N GLU A 73 26.25 -13.67 -2.96
CA GLU A 73 26.79 -15.03 -3.09
C GLU A 73 25.98 -16.07 -2.31
N HIS A 74 25.29 -15.68 -1.22
CA HIS A 74 24.48 -16.60 -0.43
C HIS A 74 23.30 -17.15 -1.24
N GLU A 75 23.07 -18.45 -1.14
CA GLU A 75 21.93 -19.11 -1.79
C GLU A 75 20.60 -18.65 -1.16
N THR A 76 20.57 -18.54 0.17
CA THR A 76 19.42 -18.03 0.94
C THR A 76 19.77 -16.68 1.54
N CYS A 77 18.93 -15.68 1.26
CA CYS A 77 19.11 -14.33 1.78
C CYS A 77 18.62 -14.25 3.23
N SER A 78 19.52 -13.95 4.15
CA SER A 78 19.18 -13.68 5.56
C SER A 78 18.64 -12.25 5.74
N ILE A 79 18.13 -11.94 6.94
CA ILE A 79 17.74 -10.55 7.29
C ILE A 79 18.95 -9.61 7.19
N GLU A 80 20.14 -10.04 7.61
CA GLU A 80 21.34 -9.21 7.50
C GLU A 80 21.79 -9.01 6.05
N ASP A 81 21.71 -10.05 5.22
CA ASP A 81 21.93 -9.90 3.78
C ASP A 81 20.96 -8.90 3.16
N PHE A 82 19.69 -9.00 3.52
CA PHE A 82 18.65 -8.07 3.03
C PHE A 82 18.93 -6.62 3.44
N LYS A 83 19.35 -6.40 4.69
CA LYS A 83 19.78 -5.07 5.17
C LYS A 83 20.95 -4.53 4.36
N ALA A 84 21.95 -5.38 4.04
CA ALA A 84 23.08 -4.99 3.17
C ALA A 84 22.60 -4.61 1.77
N LEU A 85 21.67 -5.38 1.17
CA LEU A 85 21.11 -5.11 -0.17
C LEU A 85 20.27 -3.83 -0.23
N LEU A 86 19.66 -3.40 0.87
CA LEU A 86 18.93 -2.12 0.98
C LEU A 86 19.84 -0.93 1.27
N SER A 87 21.08 -1.16 1.71
CA SER A 87 22.02 -0.10 2.11
C SER A 87 22.53 0.71 0.91
N PRO A 88 23.08 1.91 1.14
CA PRO A 88 23.75 2.69 0.09
C PRO A 88 24.92 1.94 -0.56
N ALA A 89 25.61 1.06 0.19
CA ALA A 89 26.71 0.25 -0.32
C ALA A 89 26.32 -0.69 -1.47
N ALA A 90 25.05 -1.01 -1.62
CA ALA A 90 24.55 -1.86 -2.70
C ALA A 90 24.33 -1.10 -4.03
N ALA A 91 24.34 0.21 -4.06
CA ALA A 91 24.07 0.99 -5.27
C ALA A 91 25.02 0.64 -6.46
N PRO A 92 26.33 0.38 -6.26
CA PRO A 92 27.21 -0.06 -7.34
C PRO A 92 26.94 -1.48 -7.84
N PHE A 93 26.18 -2.29 -7.09
CA PHE A 93 25.86 -3.69 -7.38
C PHE A 93 24.46 -3.90 -7.97
N LEU A 94 23.78 -2.83 -8.37
CA LEU A 94 22.39 -2.90 -8.83
C LEU A 94 22.19 -3.86 -10.00
N GLU A 95 23.15 -3.95 -10.93
CA GLU A 95 23.09 -4.90 -12.04
C GLU A 95 23.14 -6.36 -11.54
N GLN A 96 24.06 -6.67 -10.62
CA GLN A 96 24.15 -8.01 -10.03
C GLN A 96 22.90 -8.37 -9.22
N MET A 97 22.34 -7.39 -8.50
CA MET A 97 21.06 -7.55 -7.82
C MET A 97 19.93 -7.85 -8.80
N ALA A 98 19.87 -7.13 -9.92
CA ALA A 98 18.84 -7.33 -10.95
C ALA A 98 18.96 -8.72 -11.60
N GLN A 99 20.19 -9.18 -11.88
CA GLN A 99 20.44 -10.53 -12.42
C GLN A 99 20.00 -11.61 -11.44
N LYS A 100 20.34 -11.50 -10.15
CA LYS A 100 19.92 -12.46 -9.12
C LYS A 100 18.40 -12.43 -8.93
N ALA A 101 17.79 -11.24 -8.86
CA ALA A 101 16.35 -11.08 -8.75
C ALA A 101 15.60 -11.73 -9.95
N LYS A 102 16.10 -11.55 -11.17
CA LYS A 102 15.55 -12.16 -12.37
C LYS A 102 15.59 -13.70 -12.32
N ILE A 103 16.68 -14.27 -11.81
CA ILE A 103 16.80 -15.72 -11.62
C ILE A 103 15.74 -16.21 -10.64
N GLU A 104 15.60 -15.54 -9.48
CA GLU A 104 14.59 -15.91 -8.48
C GLU A 104 13.16 -15.73 -9.01
N THR A 105 12.87 -14.66 -9.75
CA THR A 105 11.57 -14.46 -10.39
C THR A 105 11.27 -15.60 -11.36
N SER A 106 12.24 -15.98 -12.22
CA SER A 106 12.07 -17.04 -13.20
C SER A 106 11.83 -18.41 -12.55
N LYS A 107 12.50 -18.70 -11.44
CA LYS A 107 12.31 -19.97 -10.70
C LYS A 107 10.91 -20.09 -10.10
N HIS A 108 10.34 -19.02 -9.59
CA HIS A 108 9.10 -19.06 -8.81
C HIS A 108 7.85 -18.62 -9.58
N PHE A 109 8.01 -17.78 -10.59
CA PHE A 109 6.90 -17.19 -11.36
C PHE A 109 7.00 -17.43 -12.87
N GLY A 110 8.13 -17.91 -13.36
CA GLY A 110 8.38 -18.04 -14.80
C GLY A 110 8.33 -16.66 -15.48
N ASN A 111 7.57 -16.58 -16.57
CA ASN A 111 7.35 -15.33 -17.32
C ASN A 111 5.95 -14.74 -17.08
N THR A 112 5.24 -15.19 -16.04
CA THR A 112 3.87 -14.76 -15.77
C THR A 112 3.85 -13.40 -15.11
N VAL A 113 3.02 -12.49 -15.62
CA VAL A 113 2.71 -11.20 -15.01
C VAL A 113 1.19 -11.11 -14.88
N TYR A 114 0.72 -10.89 -13.66
CA TYR A 114 -0.70 -10.71 -13.36
C TYR A 114 -1.12 -9.27 -13.59
N LEU A 115 -2.33 -9.11 -14.13
CA LEU A 115 -2.95 -7.80 -14.35
C LEU A 115 -4.20 -7.68 -13.48
N PHE A 116 -4.39 -6.51 -12.89
CA PHE A 116 -5.61 -6.16 -12.17
C PHE A 116 -6.01 -4.72 -12.46
N THR A 117 -7.29 -4.43 -12.28
CA THR A 117 -7.80 -3.06 -12.41
C THR A 117 -8.30 -2.56 -11.05
N PRO A 118 -7.85 -1.40 -10.57
CA PRO A 118 -8.43 -0.75 -9.41
C PRO A 118 -9.77 -0.08 -9.78
N LEU A 119 -10.79 -0.27 -8.94
CA LEU A 119 -12.09 0.38 -9.04
C LEU A 119 -12.42 1.11 -7.74
N TYR A 120 -12.42 2.43 -7.78
CA TYR A 120 -12.90 3.27 -6.69
C TYR A 120 -14.44 3.34 -6.72
N ILE A 121 -15.09 2.80 -5.70
CA ILE A 121 -16.56 2.82 -5.59
C ILE A 121 -17.10 3.97 -4.75
N ALA A 122 -16.24 4.58 -3.91
CA ALA A 122 -16.54 5.78 -3.13
C ALA A 122 -15.26 6.52 -2.75
N ASN A 123 -15.29 7.85 -2.69
CA ASN A 123 -14.15 8.69 -2.29
C ASN A 123 -14.42 9.61 -1.09
N TYR A 124 -15.52 9.41 -0.39
CA TYR A 124 -15.75 10.07 0.90
C TYR A 124 -14.72 9.58 1.92
N CYS A 125 -14.09 10.51 2.64
CA CYS A 125 -13.09 10.18 3.65
C CYS A 125 -13.19 11.14 4.84
N GLU A 126 -13.07 10.61 6.05
CA GLU A 126 -13.14 11.36 7.31
C GLU A 126 -11.73 11.65 7.89
N ASN A 127 -10.70 11.10 7.26
CA ASN A 127 -9.32 11.26 7.71
C ASN A 127 -8.68 12.54 7.16
N TYR A 128 -7.79 13.11 7.97
CA TYR A 128 -6.86 14.13 7.52
C TYR A 128 -5.44 13.56 7.41
N CYS A 129 -5.17 12.90 6.28
CA CYS A 129 -3.84 12.49 5.87
C CYS A 129 -3.30 13.56 4.92
N VAL A 130 -2.26 14.29 5.32
CA VAL A 130 -1.80 15.49 4.61
C VAL A 130 -1.31 15.25 3.17
N TYR A 131 -0.92 14.03 2.84
CA TYR A 131 -0.42 13.62 1.53
C TYR A 131 -1.48 12.98 0.63
N CYS A 132 -2.71 12.81 1.10
CA CYS A 132 -3.75 12.06 0.39
C CYS A 132 -4.74 12.97 -0.33
N GLY A 133 -4.97 12.71 -1.62
CA GLY A 133 -5.95 13.45 -2.41
C GLY A 133 -7.39 13.33 -1.89
N PHE A 134 -7.71 12.27 -1.14
CA PHE A 134 -9.04 12.05 -0.56
C PHE A 134 -9.21 12.63 0.84
N ASN A 135 -8.18 13.29 1.42
CA ASN A 135 -8.32 13.83 2.77
C ASN A 135 -9.55 14.77 2.90
N CYS A 136 -10.11 14.83 4.11
CA CYS A 136 -11.38 15.51 4.35
C CYS A 136 -11.35 17.03 4.10
N TYR A 137 -10.17 17.63 4.09
CA TYR A 137 -9.97 19.06 3.81
C TYR A 137 -9.56 19.34 2.36
N ASN A 138 -9.49 18.34 1.48
CA ASN A 138 -9.21 18.59 0.07
C ASN A 138 -10.50 18.81 -0.72
N HIS A 139 -10.54 19.86 -1.55
CA HIS A 139 -11.70 20.21 -2.37
C HIS A 139 -11.71 19.37 -3.65
N ILE A 140 -12.40 18.23 -3.59
CA ILE A 140 -12.59 17.32 -4.72
C ILE A 140 -14.07 16.96 -4.87
N ASN A 141 -14.45 16.52 -6.06
CA ASN A 141 -15.80 15.98 -6.25
C ASN A 141 -15.96 14.67 -5.47
N ARG A 142 -16.92 14.64 -4.53
CA ARG A 142 -17.22 13.48 -3.70
C ARG A 142 -18.35 12.68 -4.28
N MET A 143 -18.12 11.39 -4.49
CA MET A 143 -19.10 10.45 -5.04
C MET A 143 -19.09 9.12 -4.30
N GLN A 144 -20.23 8.45 -4.37
CA GLN A 144 -20.42 7.05 -4.01
C GLN A 144 -21.29 6.42 -5.09
N LEU A 145 -20.82 5.35 -5.70
CA LEU A 145 -21.57 4.61 -6.70
C LEU A 145 -22.68 3.78 -6.04
N ASN A 146 -23.84 3.71 -6.65
CA ASN A 146 -24.86 2.72 -6.30
C ASN A 146 -24.52 1.36 -6.92
N MET A 147 -25.23 0.28 -6.54
CA MET A 147 -24.92 -1.07 -6.98
C MET A 147 -25.08 -1.27 -8.50
N GLU A 148 -25.98 -0.53 -9.15
CA GLU A 148 -26.14 -0.59 -10.62
C GLU A 148 -24.95 0.04 -11.33
N GLN A 149 -24.48 1.18 -10.83
CA GLN A 149 -23.26 1.84 -11.35
C GLN A 149 -22.02 0.97 -11.13
N ILE A 150 -21.88 0.35 -9.96
CA ILE A 150 -20.78 -0.60 -9.68
C ILE A 150 -20.82 -1.77 -10.63
N ALA A 151 -22.00 -2.38 -10.85
CA ALA A 151 -22.16 -3.50 -11.78
C ALA A 151 -21.81 -3.11 -13.22
N HIS A 152 -22.19 -1.90 -13.64
CA HIS A 152 -21.84 -1.36 -14.96
C HIS A 152 -20.32 -1.20 -15.12
N GLU A 153 -19.63 -0.55 -14.17
CA GLU A 153 -18.18 -0.39 -14.17
C GLU A 153 -17.44 -1.75 -14.19
N MET A 154 -17.90 -2.69 -13.34
CA MET A 154 -17.33 -4.04 -13.29
C MET A 154 -17.49 -4.79 -14.61
N LYS A 155 -18.65 -4.64 -15.28
CA LYS A 155 -18.86 -5.23 -16.60
C LYS A 155 -17.92 -4.64 -17.65
N VAL A 156 -17.76 -3.32 -17.69
CA VAL A 156 -16.82 -2.63 -18.59
C VAL A 156 -15.40 -3.15 -18.40
N ILE A 157 -14.96 -3.27 -17.13
CA ILE A 157 -13.64 -3.80 -16.81
C ILE A 157 -13.50 -5.27 -17.24
N ALA A 158 -14.49 -6.12 -16.96
CA ALA A 158 -14.45 -7.53 -17.32
C ALA A 158 -14.48 -7.74 -18.84
N ASP A 159 -15.24 -6.95 -19.58
CA ASP A 159 -15.31 -6.98 -21.04
C ASP A 159 -13.96 -6.61 -21.70
N SER A 160 -13.07 -5.91 -20.98
CA SER A 160 -11.68 -5.65 -21.41
C SER A 160 -10.74 -6.85 -21.25
N GLY A 161 -11.22 -7.96 -20.70
CA GLY A 161 -10.46 -9.19 -20.46
C GLY A 161 -9.76 -9.27 -19.12
N MET A 162 -10.02 -8.33 -18.18
CA MET A 162 -9.49 -8.39 -16.83
C MET A 162 -10.17 -9.48 -16.00
N GLU A 163 -9.38 -10.32 -15.33
CA GLU A 163 -9.87 -11.40 -14.47
C GLU A 163 -9.77 -11.06 -12.98
N GLU A 164 -9.09 -9.97 -12.64
CA GLU A 164 -8.90 -9.51 -11.27
C GLU A 164 -9.29 -8.04 -11.10
N ILE A 165 -10.01 -7.76 -10.02
CA ILE A 165 -10.39 -6.41 -9.61
C ILE A 165 -9.88 -6.11 -8.21
N LEU A 166 -9.45 -4.86 -7.99
CA LEU A 166 -9.16 -4.31 -6.68
C LEU A 166 -10.19 -3.22 -6.37
N ILE A 167 -11.06 -3.45 -5.40
CA ILE A 167 -12.10 -2.50 -4.98
C ILE A 167 -11.52 -1.55 -3.93
N LEU A 168 -11.65 -0.24 -4.16
CA LEU A 168 -11.13 0.79 -3.28
C LEU A 168 -12.24 1.72 -2.79
N THR A 169 -12.07 2.19 -1.55
CA THR A 169 -12.90 3.27 -0.98
C THR A 169 -12.03 4.26 -0.21
N GLY A 170 -12.53 5.48 -0.06
CA GLY A 170 -12.12 6.33 1.07
C GLY A 170 -12.62 5.73 2.39
N GLU A 171 -12.12 6.23 3.51
CA GLU A 171 -12.58 5.81 4.83
C GLU A 171 -13.71 6.70 5.31
N SER A 172 -14.94 6.27 5.10
CA SER A 172 -16.15 6.82 5.69
C SER A 172 -17.12 5.69 6.01
N ARG A 173 -17.24 5.35 7.30
CA ARG A 173 -18.14 4.28 7.73
C ARG A 173 -19.61 4.62 7.53
N ALA A 174 -19.94 5.90 7.32
CA ALA A 174 -21.30 6.34 6.99
C ALA A 174 -21.63 6.20 5.50
N LYS A 175 -20.64 6.32 4.61
CA LYS A 175 -20.84 6.29 3.14
C LYS A 175 -20.39 4.98 2.51
N SER A 176 -19.35 4.36 3.02
CA SER A 176 -18.82 3.10 2.52
C SER A 176 -18.62 2.14 3.69
N ASP A 177 -19.73 1.75 4.32
CA ASP A 177 -19.70 0.77 5.40
C ASP A 177 -19.36 -0.65 4.90
N VAL A 178 -19.09 -1.56 5.82
CA VAL A 178 -18.69 -2.93 5.50
C VAL A 178 -19.79 -3.68 4.71
N LYS A 179 -21.07 -3.35 4.92
CA LYS A 179 -22.17 -3.97 4.16
C LYS A 179 -22.17 -3.52 2.71
N TYR A 180 -22.02 -2.21 2.46
CA TYR A 180 -21.88 -1.67 1.12
C TYR A 180 -20.71 -2.30 0.37
N ILE A 181 -19.53 -2.41 1.02
CA ILE A 181 -18.36 -3.06 0.44
C ILE A 181 -18.62 -4.54 0.18
N GLY A 182 -19.29 -5.24 1.10
CA GLY A 182 -19.67 -6.64 0.94
C GLY A 182 -20.60 -6.89 -0.26
N GLU A 183 -21.59 -6.02 -0.48
CA GLU A 183 -22.45 -6.11 -1.66
C GLU A 183 -21.67 -5.88 -2.96
N ALA A 184 -20.70 -4.95 -2.96
CA ALA A 184 -19.79 -4.78 -4.09
C ALA A 184 -18.94 -6.04 -4.35
N CYS A 185 -18.45 -6.73 -3.30
CA CYS A 185 -17.74 -8.00 -3.43
C CYS A 185 -18.61 -9.09 -4.08
N LYS A 186 -19.88 -9.22 -3.65
CA LYS A 186 -20.83 -10.19 -4.26
C LYS A 186 -21.06 -9.91 -5.74
N LEU A 187 -21.13 -8.64 -6.13
CA LEU A 187 -21.22 -8.25 -7.53
C LEU A 187 -19.93 -8.64 -8.28
N ALA A 188 -18.76 -8.31 -7.71
CA ALA A 188 -17.48 -8.60 -8.33
C ALA A 188 -17.27 -10.08 -8.62
N ARG A 189 -17.72 -10.99 -7.75
CA ARG A 189 -17.65 -12.44 -7.97
C ARG A 189 -18.40 -12.94 -9.21
N LYS A 190 -19.32 -12.16 -9.75
CA LYS A 190 -20.02 -12.50 -11.00
C LYS A 190 -19.16 -12.27 -12.25
N TYR A 191 -18.16 -11.40 -12.15
CA TYR A 191 -17.34 -10.94 -13.26
C TYR A 191 -15.88 -11.36 -13.17
N PHE A 192 -15.33 -11.50 -11.95
CA PHE A 192 -13.90 -11.68 -11.72
C PHE A 192 -13.58 -12.95 -10.97
N ARG A 193 -12.45 -13.56 -11.30
CA ARG A 193 -11.93 -14.74 -10.62
C ARG A 193 -11.27 -14.38 -9.29
N MET A 194 -10.64 -13.18 -9.22
CA MET A 194 -9.96 -12.67 -8.06
C MET A 194 -10.51 -11.31 -7.66
N VAL A 195 -10.88 -11.16 -6.40
CA VAL A 195 -11.43 -9.92 -5.81
C VAL A 195 -10.57 -9.49 -4.65
N GLY A 196 -9.85 -8.38 -4.84
CA GLY A 196 -9.07 -7.73 -3.79
C GLY A 196 -9.78 -6.51 -3.22
N LEU A 197 -9.43 -6.16 -2.01
CA LEU A 197 -9.89 -4.95 -1.31
C LEU A 197 -8.71 -4.08 -0.90
N GLU A 198 -8.78 -2.79 -1.21
CA GLU A 198 -7.92 -1.76 -0.64
C GLU A 198 -8.83 -0.74 0.05
N ILE A 199 -9.22 -1.09 1.26
CA ILE A 199 -10.13 -0.33 2.10
C ILE A 199 -9.46 0.01 3.43
N TYR A 200 -10.16 0.79 4.25
CA TYR A 200 -9.73 1.06 5.62
C TYR A 200 -9.69 -0.24 6.46
N PRO A 201 -8.80 -0.32 7.46
CA PRO A 201 -8.73 -1.46 8.37
C PRO A 201 -10.05 -1.71 9.08
N VAL A 202 -10.42 -2.98 9.19
CA VAL A 202 -11.61 -3.44 9.92
C VAL A 202 -11.25 -4.54 10.91
N ASN A 203 -12.19 -4.94 11.74
CA ASN A 203 -12.01 -6.00 12.70
C ASN A 203 -12.05 -7.40 12.03
N THR A 204 -11.58 -8.43 12.72
CA THR A 204 -11.52 -9.81 12.21
C THR A 204 -12.89 -10.34 11.77
N ASN A 205 -13.96 -10.05 12.53
CA ASN A 205 -15.31 -10.45 12.16
C ASN A 205 -15.83 -9.73 10.90
N GLU A 206 -15.46 -8.46 10.70
CA GLU A 206 -15.80 -7.69 9.50
C GLU A 206 -15.01 -8.22 8.27
N TYR A 207 -13.72 -8.54 8.42
CA TYR A 207 -12.95 -9.20 7.36
C TYR A 207 -13.53 -10.56 7.00
N ARG A 208 -14.00 -11.35 7.98
CA ARG A 208 -14.66 -12.63 7.71
C ARG A 208 -15.94 -12.45 6.89
N TYR A 209 -16.77 -11.47 7.25
CA TYR A 209 -17.95 -11.12 6.47
C TYR A 209 -17.59 -10.74 5.02
N LEU A 210 -16.56 -9.90 4.82
CA LEU A 210 -16.11 -9.51 3.48
C LEU A 210 -15.58 -10.70 2.68
N HIS A 211 -14.88 -11.63 3.34
CA HIS A 211 -14.44 -12.87 2.72
C HIS A 211 -15.62 -13.76 2.30
N GLU A 212 -16.60 -13.92 3.16
CA GLU A 212 -17.86 -14.64 2.86
C GLU A 212 -18.64 -13.98 1.71
N CYS A 213 -18.56 -12.67 1.55
CA CYS A 213 -19.09 -11.92 0.42
C CYS A 213 -18.30 -12.10 -0.88
N GLY A 214 -17.11 -12.72 -0.83
CA GLY A 214 -16.32 -13.07 -2.01
C GLY A 214 -14.99 -12.36 -2.15
N ALA A 215 -14.53 -11.59 -1.16
CA ALA A 215 -13.18 -11.03 -1.16
C ALA A 215 -12.14 -12.13 -0.94
N ASP A 216 -11.11 -12.16 -1.79
CA ASP A 216 -10.02 -13.14 -1.71
C ASP A 216 -8.84 -12.61 -0.87
N TYR A 217 -8.53 -11.33 -0.98
CA TYR A 217 -7.40 -10.72 -0.29
C TYR A 217 -7.65 -9.25 0.06
N VAL A 218 -6.88 -8.76 0.99
CA VAL A 218 -6.83 -7.33 1.32
C VAL A 218 -5.44 -6.79 1.07
N THR A 219 -5.34 -5.53 0.67
CA THR A 219 -4.08 -4.80 0.66
C THR A 219 -4.23 -3.57 1.55
N VAL A 220 -3.28 -3.40 2.46
CA VAL A 220 -3.26 -2.26 3.39
C VAL A 220 -1.86 -1.67 3.39
N PHE A 221 -1.75 -0.42 2.98
CA PHE A 221 -0.48 0.29 3.04
C PHE A 221 -0.30 0.87 4.43
N GLN A 222 0.79 0.50 5.11
CA GLN A 222 1.14 1.10 6.39
C GLN A 222 1.49 2.58 6.24
N GLU A 223 1.78 3.00 5.03
CA GLU A 223 2.23 4.32 4.60
C GLU A 223 3.67 4.59 5.05
N THR A 224 3.94 4.65 6.34
CA THR A 224 5.27 4.58 6.93
C THR A 224 5.25 3.74 8.20
N TYR A 225 6.31 2.99 8.44
CA TYR A 225 6.53 2.24 9.68
C TYR A 225 7.16 3.10 10.77
N ASP A 226 7.66 4.28 10.44
CA ASP A 226 8.11 5.29 11.39
C ASP A 226 6.88 5.90 12.09
N SER A 227 6.63 5.44 13.32
CA SER A 227 5.48 5.84 14.11
C SER A 227 5.46 7.35 14.41
N ASP A 228 6.61 7.96 14.68
CA ASP A 228 6.70 9.39 14.97
C ASP A 228 6.40 10.22 13.73
N LYS A 229 6.92 9.78 12.57
CA LYS A 229 6.58 10.40 11.29
C LYS A 229 5.12 10.20 10.93
N TYR A 230 4.57 9.01 11.17
CA TYR A 230 3.16 8.69 10.94
C TYR A 230 2.22 9.65 11.69
N GLU A 231 2.57 9.99 12.93
CA GLU A 231 1.84 10.96 13.75
C GLU A 231 1.68 12.31 13.05
N THR A 232 2.75 12.80 12.43
CA THR A 232 2.76 14.10 11.73
C THR A 232 2.05 14.11 10.37
N LEU A 233 1.75 12.94 9.82
CA LEU A 233 1.13 12.77 8.50
C LEU A 233 -0.37 12.45 8.58
N HIS A 234 -0.85 11.88 9.69
CA HIS A 234 -2.23 11.46 9.90
C HIS A 234 -2.84 12.23 11.08
N LEU A 235 -3.32 13.44 10.80
CA LEU A 235 -3.65 14.41 11.84
C LEU A 235 -5.01 14.16 12.50
N MET A 236 -5.94 13.47 11.79
CA MET A 236 -7.29 13.20 12.28
C MET A 236 -7.87 11.94 11.63
N GLY A 237 -8.83 11.31 12.30
CA GLY A 237 -9.63 10.18 11.80
C GLY A 237 -9.12 8.82 12.26
N HIS A 238 -9.80 7.76 11.82
CA HIS A 238 -9.49 6.38 12.22
C HIS A 238 -8.12 5.90 11.70
N LYS A 239 -7.73 6.35 10.51
CA LYS A 239 -6.42 6.03 9.92
C LYS A 239 -5.25 6.50 10.78
N ARG A 240 -5.47 7.46 11.70
CA ARG A 240 -4.46 7.93 12.62
C ARG A 240 -3.96 6.84 13.58
N VAL A 241 -4.76 5.80 13.87
CA VAL A 241 -4.38 4.74 14.81
C VAL A 241 -3.40 3.78 14.16
N TRP A 242 -2.11 4.04 14.39
CA TRP A 242 -0.99 3.33 13.76
C TRP A 242 -0.97 1.81 14.06
N PRO A 243 -1.09 1.32 15.32
CA PRO A 243 -1.03 -0.11 15.60
C PRO A 243 -2.24 -0.87 15.03
N TYR A 244 -3.42 -0.28 15.05
CA TYR A 244 -4.61 -0.89 14.45
C TYR A 244 -4.44 -1.11 12.95
N ARG A 245 -3.80 -0.15 12.25
CA ARG A 245 -3.49 -0.27 10.84
C ARG A 245 -2.39 -1.31 10.58
N PHE A 246 -1.36 -1.34 11.41
CA PHE A 246 -0.28 -2.33 11.32
C PHE A 246 -0.83 -3.76 11.39
N GLU A 247 -1.78 -4.03 12.27
CA GLU A 247 -2.34 -5.36 12.49
C GLU A 247 -3.43 -5.77 11.47
N ALA A 248 -3.76 -4.90 10.50
CA ALA A 248 -4.90 -5.12 9.60
C ALA A 248 -4.76 -6.39 8.76
N GLN A 249 -3.58 -6.65 8.20
CA GLN A 249 -3.34 -7.85 7.39
C GLN A 249 -3.42 -9.12 8.23
N GLU A 250 -2.91 -9.09 9.47
CA GLU A 250 -2.99 -10.24 10.35
C GLU A 250 -4.45 -10.54 10.72
N ARG A 251 -5.27 -9.52 11.03
CA ARG A 251 -6.72 -9.71 11.25
C ARG A 251 -7.42 -10.32 10.03
N ALA A 252 -7.04 -9.88 8.83
CA ALA A 252 -7.60 -10.44 7.59
C ALA A 252 -7.22 -11.93 7.40
N LEU A 253 -5.97 -12.31 7.69
CA LEU A 253 -5.53 -13.70 7.63
C LEU A 253 -6.21 -14.56 8.70
N MET A 254 -6.38 -14.05 9.93
CA MET A 254 -7.17 -14.70 10.99
C MET A 254 -8.64 -14.90 10.58
N ALA A 255 -9.17 -14.02 9.76
CA ALA A 255 -10.53 -14.11 9.21
C ALA A 255 -10.67 -15.14 8.07
N GLY A 256 -9.58 -15.69 7.56
CA GLY A 256 -9.57 -16.69 6.49
C GLY A 256 -9.35 -16.13 5.09
N MET A 257 -8.97 -14.86 4.94
CA MET A 257 -8.57 -14.30 3.64
C MET A 257 -7.44 -15.14 3.03
N ARG A 258 -7.53 -15.37 1.72
CA ARG A 258 -6.53 -16.11 0.95
C ARG A 258 -5.16 -15.42 0.98
N GLY A 259 -5.15 -14.11 0.98
CA GLY A 259 -3.90 -13.35 0.92
C GLY A 259 -3.97 -11.96 1.53
N ALA A 260 -2.80 -11.34 1.62
CA ALA A 260 -2.64 -9.97 2.07
C ALA A 260 -1.51 -9.26 1.31
N GLY A 261 -1.74 -7.99 1.00
CA GLY A 261 -0.77 -7.09 0.39
C GLY A 261 -0.24 -6.06 1.39
N PHE A 262 1.05 -5.76 1.26
CA PHE A 262 1.80 -4.88 2.16
C PHE A 262 2.48 -3.79 1.37
N SER A 263 2.63 -2.62 1.98
CA SER A 263 3.40 -1.53 1.40
C SER A 263 3.67 -0.42 2.42
N ALA A 264 4.75 0.30 2.19
CA ALA A 264 4.90 1.69 2.59
C ALA A 264 4.77 2.59 1.36
N LEU A 265 4.36 3.84 1.56
CA LEU A 265 4.41 4.88 0.53
C LEU A 265 5.80 5.53 0.57
N LEU A 266 6.68 5.07 -0.31
CA LEU A 266 8.08 5.48 -0.29
C LEU A 266 8.24 6.98 -0.57
N GLY A 267 8.95 7.65 0.31
CA GLY A 267 9.16 9.10 0.29
C GLY A 267 8.42 9.87 1.40
N LEU A 268 7.59 9.21 2.20
CA LEU A 268 6.99 9.83 3.40
C LEU A 268 8.00 9.91 4.55
N SER A 269 8.83 8.89 4.75
CA SER A 269 9.91 8.82 5.72
C SER A 269 11.14 8.19 5.08
N ASP A 270 12.10 7.70 5.88
CA ASP A 270 13.28 6.99 5.39
C ASP A 270 12.87 5.73 4.60
N PHE A 271 13.03 5.78 3.29
CA PHE A 271 12.54 4.72 2.41
C PHE A 271 13.26 3.38 2.62
N ARG A 272 14.52 3.36 3.09
CA ARG A 272 15.25 2.12 3.38
C ARG A 272 14.70 1.42 4.60
N LYS A 273 14.39 2.19 5.64
CA LYS A 273 13.75 1.68 6.85
C LYS A 273 12.33 1.21 6.58
N ASP A 274 11.55 1.98 5.82
CA ASP A 274 10.20 1.59 5.41
C ASP A 274 10.20 0.35 4.51
N ALA A 275 11.14 0.24 3.57
CA ALA A 275 11.29 -0.95 2.74
C ALA A 275 11.69 -2.18 3.57
N LEU A 276 12.63 -2.04 4.51
CA LEU A 276 13.00 -3.11 5.44
C LEU A 276 11.80 -3.59 6.24
N ALA A 277 11.08 -2.66 6.88
CA ALA A 277 9.95 -2.98 7.73
C ALA A 277 8.80 -3.64 6.94
N SER A 278 8.49 -3.16 5.73
CA SER A 278 7.48 -3.77 4.86
C SER A 278 7.79 -5.24 4.56
N ALA A 279 9.02 -5.54 4.18
CA ALA A 279 9.41 -6.92 3.88
C ALA A 279 9.49 -7.80 5.13
N LEU A 280 9.92 -7.27 6.28
CA LEU A 280 9.93 -8.00 7.54
C LEU A 280 8.51 -8.29 8.04
N HIS A 281 7.57 -7.39 7.82
CA HIS A 281 6.16 -7.62 8.13
C HIS A 281 5.63 -8.83 7.36
N VAL A 282 5.89 -8.90 6.06
CA VAL A 282 5.60 -10.09 5.23
C VAL A 282 6.34 -11.32 5.74
N TYR A 283 7.64 -11.19 6.01
CA TYR A 283 8.50 -12.29 6.45
C TYR A 283 7.98 -12.97 7.71
N TYR A 284 7.58 -12.21 8.72
CA TYR A 284 7.06 -12.77 9.97
C TYR A 284 5.65 -13.33 9.82
N LEU A 285 4.76 -12.67 9.07
CA LEU A 285 3.41 -13.18 8.83
C LEU A 285 3.39 -14.41 7.94
N GLN A 286 4.28 -14.53 6.95
CA GLN A 286 4.38 -15.74 6.12
C GLN A 286 4.75 -16.97 6.93
N ARG A 287 5.58 -16.82 7.97
CA ARG A 287 5.94 -17.91 8.89
C ARG A 287 4.79 -18.29 9.82
N LYS A 288 3.98 -17.34 10.20
CA LYS A 288 2.81 -17.54 11.05
C LYS A 288 1.62 -18.10 10.25
N TYR A 289 1.50 -17.70 8.99
CA TYR A 289 0.41 -18.10 8.07
C TYR A 289 1.00 -18.63 6.75
N PRO A 290 1.62 -19.84 6.75
CA PRO A 290 2.34 -20.36 5.58
C PRO A 290 1.45 -20.64 4.37
N GLN A 291 0.13 -20.80 4.58
CA GLN A 291 -0.85 -21.00 3.52
C GLN A 291 -1.25 -19.71 2.80
N ALA A 292 -0.90 -18.55 3.34
CA ALA A 292 -1.35 -17.27 2.79
C ALA A 292 -0.52 -16.83 1.57
N GLU A 293 -1.17 -16.25 0.59
CA GLU A 293 -0.53 -15.56 -0.53
C GLU A 293 -0.22 -14.12 -0.11
N LEU A 294 1.06 -13.82 0.10
CA LEU A 294 1.50 -12.49 0.48
C LEU A 294 2.14 -11.74 -0.68
N SER A 295 1.96 -10.43 -0.69
CA SER A 295 2.51 -9.57 -1.74
C SER A 295 3.02 -8.24 -1.19
N LEU A 296 4.00 -7.66 -1.90
CA LEU A 296 4.56 -6.34 -1.65
C LEU A 296 4.23 -5.40 -2.80
N SER A 297 3.83 -4.19 -2.48
CA SER A 297 3.74 -3.09 -3.43
C SER A 297 4.77 -2.03 -3.07
N CYS A 298 5.22 -1.25 -4.07
CA CYS A 298 6.23 -0.22 -3.88
C CYS A 298 5.78 1.11 -4.52
N PRO A 299 4.68 1.72 -4.05
CA PRO A 299 4.30 3.03 -4.53
C PRO A 299 5.28 4.09 -4.02
N ARG A 300 5.55 5.07 -4.87
CA ARG A 300 6.28 6.28 -4.48
C ARG A 300 5.30 7.42 -4.27
N LEU A 301 5.63 8.32 -3.34
CA LEU A 301 4.89 9.55 -3.12
C LEU A 301 4.75 10.33 -4.45
N ARG A 302 3.57 10.86 -4.71
CA ARG A 302 3.23 11.56 -5.96
C ARG A 302 2.40 12.81 -5.65
N PRO A 303 2.41 13.80 -6.54
CA PRO A 303 1.47 14.90 -6.49
C PRO A 303 0.02 14.42 -6.40
N ILE A 304 -0.81 15.21 -5.74
CA ILE A 304 -2.25 14.99 -5.60
C ILE A 304 -3.03 16.16 -6.20
N ILE A 305 -4.33 15.99 -6.39
CA ILE A 305 -5.21 17.09 -6.80
C ILE A 305 -5.10 18.22 -5.77
N ASN A 306 -4.89 19.44 -6.26
CA ASN A 306 -4.68 20.67 -5.48
C ASN A 306 -3.33 20.76 -4.73
N ASN A 307 -2.40 19.84 -4.98
CA ASN A 307 -1.03 19.97 -4.48
C ASN A 307 0.00 19.28 -5.40
N ASP A 308 0.61 20.03 -6.28
CA ASP A 308 1.65 19.57 -7.21
C ASP A 308 3.07 19.60 -6.62
N LYS A 309 3.26 20.17 -5.43
CA LYS A 309 4.56 20.29 -4.74
C LYS A 309 5.02 18.96 -4.11
N ILE A 310 4.09 18.03 -3.86
CA ILE A 310 4.40 16.74 -3.24
C ILE A 310 5.24 15.89 -4.19
N ASN A 311 6.39 15.47 -3.74
CA ASN A 311 7.27 14.57 -4.50
C ASN A 311 8.11 13.67 -3.57
N PRO A 312 8.58 12.50 -4.06
CA PRO A 312 9.41 11.57 -3.31
C PRO A 312 10.89 11.95 -3.45
N LEU A 313 11.34 13.02 -2.78
CA LEU A 313 12.63 13.65 -2.93
C LEU A 313 13.82 12.66 -3.00
N ASP A 314 13.80 11.59 -2.21
CA ASP A 314 14.93 10.66 -2.05
C ASP A 314 14.74 9.33 -2.78
N VAL A 315 13.61 9.14 -3.49
CA VAL A 315 13.25 7.87 -4.12
C VAL A 315 13.06 8.03 -5.62
N GLY A 316 14.17 8.03 -6.36
CA GLY A 316 14.15 7.93 -7.82
C GLY A 316 13.92 6.50 -8.31
N GLU A 317 13.88 6.31 -9.65
CA GLU A 317 13.70 4.97 -10.26
C GLU A 317 14.84 4.02 -9.89
N LYS A 318 16.06 4.53 -9.70
CA LYS A 318 17.21 3.72 -9.29
C LYS A 318 17.03 3.13 -7.89
N GLN A 319 16.59 3.94 -6.92
CA GLN A 319 16.30 3.50 -5.56
C GLN A 319 15.13 2.51 -5.55
N LEU A 320 14.08 2.79 -6.32
CA LEU A 320 12.94 1.87 -6.46
C LEU A 320 13.37 0.52 -7.05
N CYS A 321 14.21 0.53 -8.08
CA CYS A 321 14.77 -0.71 -8.66
C CYS A 321 15.57 -1.51 -7.62
N GLN A 322 16.39 -0.85 -6.81
CA GLN A 322 17.13 -1.48 -5.72
C GLN A 322 16.20 -2.17 -4.72
N VAL A 323 15.16 -1.47 -4.27
CA VAL A 323 14.17 -2.01 -3.32
C VAL A 323 13.45 -3.24 -3.91
N LEU A 324 12.99 -3.15 -5.14
CA LEU A 324 12.27 -4.25 -5.81
C LEU A 324 13.17 -5.49 -6.01
N CYS A 325 14.42 -5.29 -6.40
CA CYS A 325 15.39 -6.39 -6.52
C CYS A 325 15.70 -7.00 -5.15
N ALA A 326 15.92 -6.18 -4.11
CA ALA A 326 16.17 -6.66 -2.76
C ALA A 326 14.97 -7.46 -2.20
N TYR A 327 13.74 -7.01 -2.44
CA TYR A 327 12.53 -7.75 -2.07
C TYR A 327 12.48 -9.13 -2.73
N ARG A 328 12.76 -9.21 -4.04
CA ARG A 328 12.76 -10.49 -4.76
C ARG A 328 13.82 -11.45 -4.25
N ILE A 329 14.99 -10.95 -3.93
CA ILE A 329 16.09 -11.79 -3.41
C ILE A 329 15.77 -12.29 -2.00
N PHE A 330 15.22 -11.44 -1.14
CA PHE A 330 14.89 -11.78 0.24
C PHE A 330 13.64 -12.66 0.37
N LEU A 331 12.63 -12.38 -0.43
CA LEU A 331 11.33 -13.05 -0.40
C LEU A 331 10.96 -13.61 -1.79
N PRO A 332 11.63 -14.71 -2.22
CA PRO A 332 11.53 -15.17 -3.60
C PRO A 332 10.13 -15.66 -4.00
N PHE A 333 9.27 -16.02 -3.05
CA PHE A 333 7.90 -16.51 -3.29
C PHE A 333 6.83 -15.42 -3.26
N VAL A 334 7.17 -14.21 -2.85
CA VAL A 334 6.20 -13.13 -2.63
C VAL A 334 5.84 -12.46 -3.96
N GLY A 335 4.55 -12.18 -4.16
CA GLY A 335 4.11 -11.33 -5.26
C GLY A 335 4.68 -9.93 -5.12
N ILE A 336 5.14 -9.31 -6.22
CA ILE A 336 5.62 -7.93 -6.22
C ILE A 336 4.83 -7.14 -7.25
N THR A 337 4.14 -6.10 -6.77
CA THR A 337 3.30 -5.22 -7.59
C THR A 337 4.04 -3.93 -7.91
N VAL A 338 4.10 -3.57 -9.19
CA VAL A 338 4.54 -2.25 -9.65
C VAL A 338 3.35 -1.41 -10.09
N SER A 339 3.35 -0.13 -9.69
CA SER A 339 2.28 0.80 -10.03
C SER A 339 2.35 1.23 -11.51
N SER A 340 1.20 1.34 -12.16
CA SER A 340 1.08 1.97 -13.49
C SER A 340 1.41 3.47 -13.50
N ARG A 341 1.58 4.10 -12.33
CA ARG A 341 2.06 5.48 -12.19
C ARG A 341 3.57 5.63 -12.47
N GLU A 342 4.31 4.52 -12.48
CA GLU A 342 5.71 4.53 -12.91
C GLU A 342 5.80 4.70 -14.44
N SER A 343 6.96 5.18 -14.91
CA SER A 343 7.19 5.35 -16.35
C SER A 343 7.04 4.03 -17.10
N GLU A 344 6.60 4.09 -18.35
CA GLU A 344 6.45 2.90 -19.19
C GLU A 344 7.77 2.14 -19.32
N ILE A 345 8.86 2.87 -19.50
CA ILE A 345 10.21 2.29 -19.63
C ILE A 345 10.57 1.51 -18.36
N PHE A 346 10.35 2.12 -17.19
CA PHE A 346 10.62 1.46 -15.92
C PHE A 346 9.76 0.20 -15.73
N ARG A 347 8.44 0.30 -15.97
CA ARG A 347 7.53 -0.85 -15.84
C ARG A 347 7.94 -2.00 -16.75
N ASN A 348 8.19 -1.71 -18.04
CA ASN A 348 8.58 -2.71 -19.03
C ASN A 348 9.94 -3.37 -18.70
N GLY A 349 10.82 -2.68 -18.00
CA GLY A 349 12.07 -3.23 -17.48
C GLY A 349 11.86 -4.11 -16.25
N ILE A 350 11.18 -3.58 -15.23
CA ILE A 350 11.10 -4.24 -13.93
C ILE A 350 10.23 -5.51 -13.91
N VAL A 351 9.23 -5.62 -14.80
CA VAL A 351 8.43 -6.86 -14.95
C VAL A 351 9.26 -8.01 -15.51
N LYS A 352 10.38 -7.74 -16.17
CA LYS A 352 11.32 -8.74 -16.65
C LYS A 352 12.36 -9.16 -15.60
N ILE A 353 12.37 -8.48 -14.47
CA ILE A 353 13.41 -8.64 -13.43
C ILE A 353 12.79 -9.15 -12.12
N ALA A 354 11.85 -8.42 -11.54
CA ALA A 354 11.38 -8.66 -10.18
C ALA A 354 9.87 -8.58 -9.99
N ALA A 355 9.17 -7.69 -10.70
CA ALA A 355 7.74 -7.49 -10.54
C ALA A 355 6.93 -8.61 -11.21
N THR A 356 5.86 -9.03 -10.54
CA THR A 356 4.99 -10.14 -10.99
C THR A 356 3.54 -9.70 -11.18
N LYS A 357 3.22 -8.44 -10.84
CA LYS A 357 1.88 -7.90 -10.95
C LYS A 357 1.91 -6.42 -11.31
N VAL A 358 1.00 -6.02 -12.18
CA VAL A 358 0.88 -4.63 -12.66
C VAL A 358 -0.59 -4.22 -12.65
N SER A 359 -0.88 -3.01 -12.19
CA SER A 359 -2.20 -2.41 -12.37
C SER A 359 -2.40 -1.93 -13.81
N ALA A 360 -3.57 -2.18 -14.36
CA ALA A 360 -3.95 -1.77 -15.72
C ALA A 360 -5.27 -0.99 -15.69
N GLY A 361 -5.48 -0.10 -16.64
CA GLY A 361 -6.70 0.69 -16.72
C GLY A 361 -6.96 1.59 -15.50
N VAL A 362 -5.91 2.05 -14.82
CA VAL A 362 -6.03 2.78 -13.56
C VAL A 362 -6.73 4.11 -13.76
N SER A 363 -7.80 4.33 -13.02
CA SER A 363 -8.41 5.63 -12.78
C SER A 363 -8.55 5.89 -11.29
N THR A 364 -8.33 7.13 -10.87
CA THR A 364 -8.70 7.62 -9.53
C THR A 364 -10.07 8.31 -9.52
N GLY A 365 -10.69 8.42 -10.68
CA GLY A 365 -12.07 8.90 -10.84
C GLY A 365 -13.08 7.86 -10.36
N ILE A 366 -14.29 8.31 -10.11
CA ILE A 366 -15.39 7.46 -9.68
C ILE A 366 -16.37 7.31 -10.86
N GLY A 367 -16.54 6.07 -11.37
CA GLY A 367 -17.47 5.77 -12.46
C GLY A 367 -17.03 6.29 -13.83
N ASP A 368 -15.75 6.23 -14.14
CA ASP A 368 -15.17 6.79 -15.36
C ASP A 368 -14.45 5.74 -16.27
N HIS A 369 -14.55 4.46 -15.96
CA HIS A 369 -13.87 3.43 -16.75
C HIS A 369 -14.41 3.34 -18.17
N GLU A 370 -15.72 3.49 -18.39
CA GLU A 370 -16.30 3.46 -19.73
C GLU A 370 -15.73 4.56 -20.61
N SER A 371 -15.68 5.81 -20.14
CA SER A 371 -15.12 6.93 -20.88
C SER A 371 -13.64 6.74 -21.21
N LYS A 372 -12.91 6.11 -20.29
CA LYS A 372 -11.48 5.83 -20.43
C LYS A 372 -11.19 4.74 -21.46
N TYR A 373 -12.00 3.68 -21.50
CA TYR A 373 -11.85 2.60 -22.50
C TYR A 373 -12.39 2.97 -23.87
N THR A 374 -13.40 3.83 -23.94
CA THR A 374 -14.00 4.25 -25.22
C THR A 374 -13.37 5.51 -25.81
N GLY A 375 -12.46 6.18 -25.09
CA GLY A 375 -11.80 7.41 -25.54
C GLY A 375 -12.74 8.62 -25.66
N LYS A 376 -13.88 8.62 -24.94
CA LYS A 376 -14.86 9.72 -24.94
C LYS A 376 -14.71 10.58 -23.70
#